data_105340ad6e0315b0ad1eb5383e0465c4
#
_entry.id   105340ad6e0315b0ad1eb5383e0465c4
#
_cell.length_a   1.000
_cell.length_b   1.000
_cell.length_c   1.000
_cell.angle_alpha   90.00
_cell.angle_beta   90.00
_cell.angle_gamma   90.00
#
_symmetry.space_group_name_H-M   'P 1'
#
loop_
_entity.id
_entity.type
_entity.pdbx_description
1 polymer ?
#
loop_
_entity_poly.entity_id
_entity_poly.type
_entity_poly.pdbx_seq_one_letter_code
_entity_poly.pdbx_strand_id
1 'polypeptide(L)'
;MFCATHDREIDWLLPGLRPTGKYFEVPMLAVVCFRGDKLYNEHIYWDQASVLVQIGLLDPTGLPVAGIQTTRKMVDETLPSNALMPNWASSEGKPT
;
A
#
# COMPACT_ATOMS: atom_id res chain seq x y z
N MET A 1 4.96 -8.00 1.14
CA MET A 1 3.53 -7.84 0.77
C MET A 1 2.66 -8.27 1.93
N PHE A 2 1.76 -7.44 2.35
CA PHE A 2 0.77 -7.77 3.36
C PHE A 2 -0.61 -7.90 2.73
N CYS A 3 -1.29 -9.00 2.99
CA CYS A 3 -2.62 -9.29 2.44
C CYS A 3 -3.53 -9.74 3.56
N ALA A 4 -4.74 -9.21 3.62
CA ALA A 4 -5.69 -9.59 4.65
C ALA A 4 -7.12 -9.26 4.24
N THR A 5 -8.07 -9.88 4.94
CA THR A 5 -9.46 -9.47 4.92
C THR A 5 -9.74 -8.64 6.18
N HIS A 6 -10.33 -7.47 6.02
CA HIS A 6 -10.67 -6.59 7.14
C HIS A 6 -11.91 -7.13 7.86
N ASP A 7 -11.75 -8.26 8.54
CA ASP A 7 -12.81 -8.99 9.25
C ASP A 7 -12.81 -8.73 10.76
N ARG A 8 -11.87 -7.91 11.22
CA ARG A 8 -11.73 -7.48 12.62
C ARG A 8 -11.06 -6.12 12.66
N GLU A 9 -11.13 -5.45 13.81
CA GLU A 9 -10.35 -4.23 14.02
C GLU A 9 -8.87 -4.59 14.09
N ILE A 10 -8.06 -3.89 13.29
CA ILE A 10 -6.60 -4.09 13.22
C ILE A 10 -5.93 -2.85 13.79
N ASP A 11 -5.69 -2.86 15.09
CA ASP A 11 -5.25 -1.67 15.85
C ASP A 11 -3.97 -1.05 15.32
N TRP A 12 -3.00 -1.87 14.92
CA TRP A 12 -1.70 -1.36 14.45
C TRP A 12 -1.74 -0.85 13.01
N LEU A 13 -2.76 -1.24 12.24
CA LEU A 13 -2.90 -0.88 10.82
C LEU A 13 -3.98 0.18 10.61
N LEU A 14 -5.17 -0.08 11.15
CA LEU A 14 -6.37 0.72 10.94
C LEU A 14 -7.09 0.95 12.27
N PRO A 15 -6.46 1.69 13.20
CA PRO A 15 -7.05 1.86 14.53
C PRO A 15 -8.40 2.56 14.48
N GLY A 16 -9.35 2.07 15.24
CA GLY A 16 -10.67 2.66 15.37
C GLY A 16 -11.63 2.40 14.22
N LEU A 17 -11.23 1.64 13.20
CA LEU A 17 -12.11 1.33 12.07
C LEU A 17 -12.82 -0.01 12.26
N ARG A 18 -14.14 0.02 12.11
CA ARG A 18 -14.95 -1.20 12.16
C ARG A 18 -14.64 -2.11 10.97
N PRO A 19 -14.73 -3.44 11.14
CA PRO A 19 -14.51 -4.39 10.05
C PRO A 19 -15.41 -4.09 8.85
N THR A 20 -14.80 -4.05 7.66
CA THR A 20 -15.52 -3.84 6.40
C THR A 20 -15.82 -5.16 5.69
N GLY A 21 -15.17 -6.25 6.08
CA GLY A 21 -15.27 -7.54 5.42
C GLY A 21 -14.56 -7.62 4.08
N LYS A 22 -13.85 -6.56 3.67
CA LYS A 22 -13.20 -6.50 2.36
C LYS A 22 -11.74 -6.89 2.43
N TYR A 23 -11.27 -7.52 1.35
CA TYR A 23 -9.89 -7.92 1.16
C TYR A 23 -9.04 -6.76 0.68
N PHE A 24 -7.78 -6.72 1.11
CA PHE A 24 -6.81 -5.74 0.63
C PHE A 24 -5.41 -6.34 0.54
N GLU A 25 -4.58 -5.73 -0.30
CA GLU A 25 -3.17 -6.04 -0.47
C GLU A 25 -2.37 -4.74 -0.45
N VAL A 26 -1.27 -4.72 0.29
CA VAL A 26 -0.38 -3.55 0.36
C VAL A 26 1.07 -3.98 0.57
N PRO A 27 2.02 -3.40 -0.20
CA PRO A 27 3.42 -3.59 0.10
C PRO A 27 3.80 -2.80 1.34
N MET A 28 4.67 -3.36 2.16
CA MET A 28 5.19 -2.70 3.36
C MET A 28 6.70 -2.64 3.31
N LEU A 29 7.25 -1.51 3.75
CA LEU A 29 8.67 -1.30 3.92
C LEU A 29 8.96 -1.17 5.41
N ALA A 30 9.89 -1.98 5.92
CA ALA A 30 10.31 -1.88 7.31
C ALA A 30 11.74 -1.34 7.39
N VAL A 31 11.95 -0.37 8.26
CA VAL A 31 13.28 0.09 8.65
C VAL A 31 13.55 -0.45 10.05
N VAL A 32 14.57 -1.30 10.17
CA VAL A 32 14.86 -2.04 11.38
C VAL A 32 16.23 -1.63 11.91
N CYS A 33 16.29 -1.27 13.18
CA CYS A 33 17.53 -0.93 13.87
C CYS A 33 17.89 -2.01 14.87
N PHE A 34 19.16 -2.41 14.84
CA PHE A 34 19.71 -3.42 15.75
C PHE A 34 20.70 -2.79 16.73
N ARG A 35 20.75 -3.38 17.92
CA ARG A 35 21.84 -3.18 18.88
C ARG A 35 22.48 -4.54 19.16
N GLY A 36 23.69 -4.75 18.63
CA GLY A 36 24.31 -6.06 18.64
C GLY A 36 23.50 -7.03 17.79
N ASP A 37 23.07 -8.14 18.39
CA ASP A 37 22.26 -9.18 17.76
C ASP A 37 20.75 -9.04 18.05
N LYS A 38 20.35 -7.93 18.72
CA LYS A 38 18.97 -7.73 19.15
C LYS A 38 18.28 -6.63 18.36
N LEU A 39 17.01 -6.85 18.03
CA LEU A 39 16.15 -5.84 17.48
C LEU A 39 15.96 -4.70 18.49
N TYR A 40 16.28 -3.48 18.07
CA TYR A 40 16.18 -2.31 18.92
C TYR A 40 14.91 -1.50 18.66
N ASN A 41 14.66 -1.16 17.38
CA ASN A 41 13.40 -0.58 16.98
C ASN A 41 13.05 -0.96 15.54
N GLU A 42 11.79 -0.80 15.19
CA GLU A 42 11.27 -1.09 13.86
C GLU A 42 10.25 -0.02 13.47
N HIS A 43 10.40 0.52 12.25
CA HIS A 43 9.42 1.42 11.66
C HIS A 43 8.89 0.80 10.38
N ILE A 44 7.57 0.71 10.26
CA ILE A 44 6.88 0.14 9.10
C ILE A 44 6.17 1.26 8.35
N TYR A 45 6.42 1.33 7.05
CA TYR A 45 5.79 2.30 6.16
C TYR A 45 4.96 1.59 5.10
N TRP A 46 3.79 2.12 4.83
CA TRP A 46 2.87 1.56 3.85
C TRP A 46 1.89 2.62 3.38
N ASP A 47 1.20 2.33 2.27
CA ASP A 47 0.24 3.27 1.67
C ASP A 47 -1.15 3.07 2.29
N GLN A 48 -1.45 3.85 3.33
CA GLN A 48 -2.74 3.78 4.01
C GLN A 48 -3.89 4.20 3.11
N ALA A 49 -3.69 5.21 2.25
CA ALA A 49 -4.73 5.66 1.32
C ALA A 49 -5.16 4.53 0.39
N SER A 50 -4.20 3.76 -0.13
CA SER A 50 -4.50 2.60 -0.98
C SER A 50 -5.36 1.56 -0.25
N VAL A 51 -5.01 1.26 1.00
CA VAL A 51 -5.80 0.31 1.81
C VAL A 51 -7.22 0.84 2.03
N LEU A 52 -7.37 2.11 2.39
CA LEU A 52 -8.68 2.72 2.60
C LEU A 52 -9.55 2.71 1.33
N VAL A 53 -8.94 2.90 0.16
CA VAL A 53 -9.63 2.76 -1.13
C VAL A 53 -10.10 1.33 -1.32
N GLN A 54 -9.23 0.36 -1.07
CA GLN A 54 -9.53 -1.07 -1.30
C GLN A 54 -10.64 -1.59 -0.40
N ILE A 55 -10.73 -1.11 0.84
CA ILE A 55 -11.78 -1.51 1.78
C ILE A 55 -13.03 -0.63 1.70
N GLY A 56 -13.06 0.33 0.77
CA GLY A 56 -14.26 1.11 0.47
C GLY A 56 -14.54 2.28 1.40
N LEU A 57 -13.57 2.70 2.21
CA LEU A 57 -13.71 3.83 3.14
C LEU A 57 -13.18 5.15 2.58
N LEU A 58 -12.48 5.12 1.46
CA LEU A 58 -11.97 6.32 0.78
C LEU A 58 -12.36 6.29 -0.68
N ASP A 59 -13.13 7.29 -1.13
CA ASP A 59 -13.43 7.48 -2.54
C ASP A 59 -12.23 8.13 -3.23
N PRO A 60 -11.60 7.48 -4.22
CA PRO A 60 -10.42 8.03 -4.89
C PRO A 60 -10.73 9.14 -5.87
N THR A 61 -12.00 9.44 -6.15
CA THR A 61 -12.41 10.45 -7.14
C THR A 61 -11.81 11.81 -6.79
N GLY A 62 -11.04 12.38 -7.72
CA GLY A 62 -10.42 13.68 -7.53
C GLY A 62 -9.20 13.69 -6.61
N LEU A 63 -8.76 12.53 -6.13
CA LEU A 63 -7.60 12.40 -5.27
C LEU A 63 -6.46 11.64 -5.97
N PRO A 64 -5.18 12.02 -5.75
CA PRO A 64 -4.05 11.32 -6.33
C PRO A 64 -3.70 10.07 -5.52
N VAL A 65 -4.65 9.15 -5.38
CA VAL A 65 -4.49 7.93 -4.63
C VAL A 65 -4.83 6.73 -5.51
N ALA A 66 -4.17 5.61 -5.25
CA ALA A 66 -4.35 4.39 -6.02
C ALA A 66 -4.99 3.28 -5.17
N GLY A 67 -5.66 2.36 -5.84
CA GLY A 67 -6.18 1.14 -5.22
C GLY A 67 -5.18 -0.01 -5.30
N ILE A 68 -5.68 -1.22 -5.54
CA ILE A 68 -4.89 -2.45 -5.54
C ILE A 68 -3.91 -2.55 -6.72
N GLN A 69 -4.13 -1.81 -7.80
CA GLN A 69 -3.33 -1.91 -9.02
C GLN A 69 -1.85 -1.59 -8.80
N THR A 70 -1.52 -0.59 -7.96
CA THR A 70 -0.13 -0.26 -7.65
C THR A 70 0.54 -1.35 -6.81
N THR A 71 -0.22 -2.01 -5.97
CA THR A 71 0.26 -3.16 -5.19
C THR A 71 0.60 -4.32 -6.12
N ARG A 72 -0.26 -4.60 -7.07
CA ARG A 72 -0.06 -5.70 -8.03
C ARG A 72 1.13 -5.48 -8.94
N LYS A 73 1.50 -4.24 -9.21
CA LYS A 73 2.72 -3.89 -9.94
C LYS A 73 3.97 -4.45 -9.25
N MET A 74 3.95 -4.60 -7.95
CA MET A 74 5.09 -5.14 -7.19
C MET A 74 5.38 -6.62 -7.52
N VAL A 75 4.37 -7.36 -7.93
CA VAL A 75 4.51 -8.79 -8.28
C VAL A 75 4.42 -9.03 -9.77
N ASP A 76 3.89 -8.10 -10.55
CA ASP A 76 3.79 -8.19 -12.01
C ASP A 76 4.35 -6.90 -12.63
N GLU A 77 5.61 -6.94 -13.03
CA GLU A 77 6.32 -5.80 -13.60
C GLU A 77 5.77 -5.34 -14.96
N THR A 78 4.92 -6.15 -15.61
CA THR A 78 4.31 -5.78 -16.89
C THR A 78 3.18 -4.76 -16.74
N LEU A 79 2.67 -4.58 -15.53
CA LEU A 79 1.62 -3.60 -15.27
C LEU A 79 2.17 -2.17 -15.28
N PRO A 80 1.34 -1.17 -15.60
CA PRO A 80 1.78 0.23 -15.64
C PRO A 80 2.40 0.69 -14.32
N SER A 81 3.47 1.47 -14.42
CA SER A 81 4.24 1.91 -13.24
C SER A 81 3.51 2.96 -12.40
N ASN A 82 3.01 4.01 -13.04
CA ASN A 82 2.36 5.11 -12.31
C ASN A 82 1.28 5.76 -13.16
N ALA A 83 0.13 5.12 -13.25
CA ALA A 83 -0.99 5.57 -14.05
C ALA A 83 -1.67 6.85 -13.49
N LEU A 84 -1.28 7.31 -12.29
CA LEU A 84 -1.78 8.58 -11.74
C LEU A 84 -1.13 9.80 -12.37
N MET A 85 0.05 9.65 -12.95
CA MET A 85 0.73 10.75 -13.64
C MET A 85 0.20 10.90 -15.07
N PRO A 86 -0.14 12.12 -15.52
CA PRO A 86 -0.64 12.32 -16.89
C PRO A 86 0.32 11.84 -17.98
N ASN A 87 1.63 11.93 -17.73
CA ASN A 87 2.66 11.61 -18.70
C ASN A 87 3.42 10.32 -18.40
N TRP A 88 2.86 9.44 -17.55
CA TRP A 88 3.57 8.22 -17.17
C TRP A 88 3.95 7.36 -18.38
N ALA A 89 3.07 7.27 -19.38
CA ALA A 89 3.32 6.45 -20.57
C ALA A 89 4.50 6.96 -21.40
N SER A 90 4.73 8.28 -21.42
CA SER A 90 5.85 8.85 -22.17
C SER A 90 7.20 8.64 -21.49
N SER A 91 7.19 8.33 -20.19
CA SER A 91 8.41 8.07 -19.41
C SER A 91 8.65 6.57 -19.16
N GLU A 92 7.69 5.72 -19.47
CA GLU A 92 7.77 4.28 -19.23
C GLU A 92 8.93 3.67 -20.03
N GLY A 93 9.78 2.91 -19.35
CA GLY A 93 10.94 2.27 -19.95
C GLY A 93 12.12 3.18 -20.23
N LYS A 94 12.06 4.47 -19.87
CA LYS A 94 13.16 5.42 -20.02
C LYS A 94 14.00 5.49 -18.75
N PRO A 95 15.34 5.68 -18.89
CA PRO A 95 16.17 5.88 -17.72
C PRO A 95 15.81 7.16 -16.99
N THR A 96 15.92 7.14 -15.70
CA THR A 96 15.76 8.30 -14.82
C THR A 96 17.13 8.89 -14.40
#